data_a462ca6dc572a7d9b8b9067f26c99f1e
#
_entry.id   a462ca6dc572a7d9b8b9067f26c99f1e
#
_cell.length_a   1.000
_cell.length_b   1.000
_cell.length_c   1.000
_cell.angle_alpha   90.00
_cell.angle_beta   90.00
_cell.angle_gamma   90.00
#
_symmetry.space_group_name_H-M   'P 1'
#
loop_
_entity.id
_entity.type
_entity.pdbx_description
1 polymer ?
#
loop_
_entity_poly.entity_id
_entity_poly.type
_entity_poly.pdbx_seq_one_letter_code
_entity_poly.pdbx_strand_id
1 'polypeptide(L)'
;MSKEPSRFDPIGIVVDWIDACRERKLSELVELYDEAATVDCCEGGRFSGRAGVERYWRSRLAGPSTGAFEIDAIMPEWKGVCLDYREHDGKPVRTHFRFSAAGKILHTACGPVSDDGNRRAA
;
A
#
# COMPACT_ATOMS: atom_id res chain seq x y z
N MET A 1 9.20 10.57 -27.54
CA MET A 1 8.92 10.47 -27.11
C MET A 1 8.27 10.79 -26.42
N SER A 2 8.02 10.83 -26.35
CA SER A 2 7.52 11.27 -25.70
C SER A 2 6.96 10.75 -24.77
N LYS A 3 6.89 10.44 -24.27
CA LYS A 3 6.31 10.01 -23.30
C LYS A 3 5.65 10.90 -22.54
N GLU A 4 4.67 10.71 -22.08
CA GLU A 4 4.05 11.66 -21.25
C GLU A 4 4.74 11.65 -19.92
N PRO A 5 5.53 12.62 -19.65
CA PRO A 5 6.29 12.61 -18.42
C PRO A 5 5.43 12.69 -17.18
N SER A 6 4.21 13.21 -17.31
CA SER A 6 3.36 13.29 -16.13
C SER A 6 2.65 11.98 -15.84
N ARG A 7 2.76 11.03 -16.73
CA ARG A 7 2.11 9.77 -16.52
C ARG A 7 2.87 8.91 -15.55
N PHE A 8 2.16 8.21 -14.74
CA PHE A 8 2.76 7.20 -13.89
C PHE A 8 1.84 5.99 -13.91
N ASP A 9 2.37 4.87 -13.49
CA ASP A 9 1.65 3.61 -13.51
C ASP A 9 1.25 3.25 -12.08
N PRO A 10 0.02 3.56 -11.67
CA PRO A 10 -0.36 3.30 -10.29
C PRO A 10 -0.26 1.82 -9.91
N ILE A 11 -0.65 0.94 -10.82
CA ILE A 11 -0.53 -0.49 -10.54
C ILE A 11 0.92 -0.87 -10.36
N GLY A 12 1.80 -0.35 -11.21
CA GLY A 12 3.23 -0.63 -11.08
C GLY A 12 3.80 -0.13 -9.77
N ILE A 13 3.34 1.04 -9.31
CA ILE A 13 3.80 1.56 -8.03
C ILE A 13 3.37 0.64 -6.89
N VAL A 14 2.14 0.13 -6.94
CA VAL A 14 1.67 -0.79 -5.91
C VAL A 14 2.44 -2.10 -5.96
N VAL A 15 2.79 -2.58 -7.15
CA VAL A 15 3.62 -3.77 -7.25
C VAL A 15 5.00 -3.52 -6.64
N ASP A 16 5.60 -2.35 -6.92
CA ASP A 16 6.87 -2.00 -6.29
C ASP A 16 6.74 -1.94 -4.78
N TRP A 17 5.61 -1.43 -4.31
CA TRP A 17 5.35 -1.32 -2.88
C TRP A 17 5.32 -2.70 -2.23
N ILE A 18 4.57 -3.63 -2.80
CA ILE A 18 4.47 -4.96 -2.20
C ILE A 18 5.79 -5.71 -2.30
N ASP A 19 6.54 -5.48 -3.39
CA ASP A 19 7.85 -6.09 -3.52
C ASP A 19 8.82 -5.55 -2.47
N ALA A 20 8.80 -4.26 -2.20
CA ALA A 20 9.65 -3.69 -1.16
C ALA A 20 9.27 -4.24 0.21
N CYS A 21 7.99 -4.44 0.45
CA CYS A 21 7.55 -5.06 1.70
C CYS A 21 8.06 -6.50 1.79
N ARG A 22 7.91 -7.24 0.70
CA ARG A 22 8.30 -8.64 0.68
C ARG A 22 9.79 -8.80 0.89
N GLU A 23 10.56 -7.88 0.30
CA GLU A 23 12.02 -7.93 0.40
C GLU A 23 12.56 -7.16 1.60
N ARG A 24 11.66 -6.56 2.36
CA ARG A 24 12.00 -5.84 3.59
C ARG A 24 12.95 -4.68 3.35
N LYS A 25 12.74 -3.96 2.25
CA LYS A 25 13.58 -2.84 1.87
C LYS A 25 12.93 -1.55 2.32
N LEU A 26 13.14 -1.22 3.57
CA LEU A 26 12.45 -0.10 4.21
C LEU A 26 12.67 1.21 3.48
N SER A 27 13.91 1.53 3.12
CA SER A 27 14.14 2.83 2.50
C SER A 27 13.51 2.91 1.11
N GLU A 28 13.51 1.83 0.36
CA GLU A 28 12.85 1.83 -0.95
C GLU A 28 11.36 1.99 -0.79
N LEU A 29 10.80 1.33 0.23
CA LEU A 29 9.38 1.43 0.51
C LEU A 29 8.99 2.87 0.85
N VAL A 30 9.75 3.50 1.72
CA VAL A 30 9.45 4.86 2.15
C VAL A 30 9.55 5.84 0.98
N GLU A 31 10.49 5.59 0.06
CA GLU A 31 10.65 6.50 -1.07
C GLU A 31 9.47 6.47 -2.04
N LEU A 32 8.66 5.44 -1.99
CA LEU A 32 7.46 5.41 -2.82
C LEU A 32 6.38 6.38 -2.33
N TYR A 33 6.52 6.86 -1.10
CA TYR A 33 5.53 7.73 -0.49
C TYR A 33 5.86 9.19 -0.72
N ASP A 34 4.82 9.99 -0.87
CA ASP A 34 4.96 11.44 -0.91
C ASP A 34 5.42 11.94 0.46
N GLU A 35 6.08 13.10 0.46
CA GLU A 35 6.53 13.66 1.72
C GLU A 35 5.40 14.00 2.67
N ALA A 36 4.22 14.26 2.12
CA ALA A 36 3.04 14.58 2.90
C ALA A 36 2.12 13.37 3.09
N ALA A 37 2.63 12.17 2.86
CA ALA A 37 1.79 10.98 2.87
C ALA A 37 1.23 10.69 4.25
N THR A 38 0.08 10.01 4.26
CA THR A 38 -0.52 9.52 5.49
C THR A 38 -0.82 8.04 5.33
N VAL A 39 -0.71 7.31 6.43
CA VAL A 39 -1.05 5.90 6.49
C VAL A 39 -2.09 5.73 7.60
N ASP A 40 -3.25 5.20 7.22
CA ASP A 40 -4.27 4.83 8.19
C ASP A 40 -4.14 3.33 8.43
N CYS A 41 -3.77 2.98 9.65
CA CYS A 41 -3.43 1.62 10.01
C CYS A 41 -4.69 0.78 10.17
N CYS A 42 -4.61 -0.51 9.84
CA CYS A 42 -5.71 -1.43 10.04
C CYS A 42 -6.18 -1.48 11.48
N GLU A 43 -5.27 -1.27 12.40
CA GLU A 43 -5.57 -1.35 13.83
C GLU A 43 -5.94 -0.01 14.43
N GLY A 44 -6.14 0.98 13.56
CA GLY A 44 -6.42 2.33 14.02
C GLY A 44 -5.14 3.13 14.14
N GLY A 45 -5.27 4.44 14.09
CA GLY A 45 -4.12 5.30 14.16
C GLY A 45 -3.67 5.76 12.80
N ARG A 46 -3.05 6.92 12.78
CA ARG A 46 -2.60 7.55 11.56
C ARG A 46 -1.14 7.95 11.71
N PHE A 47 -0.37 7.67 10.68
CA PHE A 47 1.04 8.03 10.62
C PHE A 47 1.23 9.01 9.49
N SER A 48 1.90 10.12 9.74
CA SER A 48 1.99 11.21 8.78
C SER A 48 3.42 11.52 8.44
N GLY A 49 3.64 11.90 7.16
CA GLY A 49 4.95 12.25 6.67
C GLY A 49 5.84 11.04 6.51
N ARG A 50 6.97 11.22 5.84
CA ARG A 50 7.86 10.08 5.62
C ARG A 50 8.43 9.55 6.91
N ALA A 51 8.67 10.39 7.89
CA ALA A 51 9.16 9.89 9.17
C ALA A 51 8.12 9.00 9.86
N GLY A 52 6.86 9.40 9.78
CA GLY A 52 5.79 8.58 10.34
C GLY A 52 5.63 7.28 9.59
N VAL A 53 5.72 7.35 8.24
CA VAL A 53 5.63 6.16 7.40
C VAL A 53 6.76 5.19 7.75
N GLU A 54 7.96 5.73 7.91
CA GLU A 54 9.10 4.88 8.23
C GLU A 54 8.91 4.21 9.58
N ARG A 55 8.44 4.95 10.56
CA ARG A 55 8.20 4.39 11.89
C ARG A 55 7.17 3.28 11.84
N TYR A 56 6.11 3.50 11.05
CA TYR A 56 5.06 2.50 10.89
C TYR A 56 5.62 1.20 10.31
N TRP A 57 6.41 1.31 9.25
CA TRP A 57 6.87 0.13 8.54
C TRP A 57 8.06 -0.53 9.20
N ARG A 58 8.88 0.22 9.94
CA ARG A 58 10.06 -0.37 10.53
C ARG A 58 9.69 -1.56 11.41
N SER A 59 8.69 -1.42 12.25
CA SER A 59 8.31 -2.51 13.12
C SER A 59 7.66 -3.65 12.35
N ARG A 60 6.90 -3.31 11.31
CA ARG A 60 6.19 -4.35 10.56
C ARG A 60 7.10 -5.18 9.68
N LEU A 61 8.21 -4.61 9.26
CA LEU A 61 9.17 -5.36 8.45
C LEU A 61 10.23 -6.05 9.28
N ALA A 62 10.20 -5.90 10.60
CA ALA A 62 11.28 -6.40 11.44
C ALA A 62 11.24 -7.91 11.63
N GLY A 63 10.06 -8.50 11.65
CA GLY A 63 9.94 -9.92 11.95
C GLY A 63 9.79 -10.78 10.73
N PRO A 64 10.13 -12.03 10.81
CA PRO A 64 9.85 -12.95 9.74
C PRO A 64 8.38 -13.32 9.73
N SER A 65 7.86 -13.63 8.55
CA SER A 65 6.47 -14.02 8.47
C SER A 65 6.27 -14.82 7.19
N THR A 66 5.89 -16.05 7.36
CA THR A 66 5.61 -16.92 6.23
C THR A 66 4.28 -16.50 5.60
N GLY A 67 4.28 -16.36 4.30
CA GLY A 67 3.07 -15.99 3.58
C GLY A 67 2.72 -14.52 3.64
N ALA A 68 3.59 -13.71 4.24
CA ALA A 68 3.34 -12.27 4.31
C ALA A 68 3.50 -11.63 2.94
N PHE A 69 2.72 -10.60 2.71
CA PHE A 69 2.86 -9.73 1.53
C PHE A 69 2.63 -10.45 0.22
N GLU A 70 1.79 -11.47 0.23
CA GLU A 70 1.38 -12.13 -1.02
C GLU A 70 0.15 -11.42 -1.56
N ILE A 71 0.13 -11.22 -2.86
CA ILE A 71 -0.97 -10.53 -3.51
C ILE A 71 -2.11 -11.52 -3.74
N ASP A 72 -3.30 -11.15 -3.29
CA ASP A 72 -4.51 -11.91 -3.60
C ASP A 72 -5.25 -11.27 -4.76
N ALA A 73 -5.30 -9.95 -4.83
CA ALA A 73 -5.97 -9.25 -5.93
C ALA A 73 -5.49 -7.82 -5.96
N ILE A 74 -5.41 -7.26 -7.16
CA ILE A 74 -5.05 -5.86 -7.33
C ILE A 74 -6.01 -5.28 -8.37
N MET A 75 -6.63 -4.14 -8.03
CA MET A 75 -7.68 -3.59 -8.85
C MET A 75 -7.56 -2.08 -8.90
N PRO A 76 -7.71 -1.50 -10.10
CA PRO A 76 -7.83 -0.06 -10.15
C PRO A 76 -9.14 0.37 -9.53
N GLU A 77 -9.17 1.58 -8.99
CA GLU A 77 -10.40 2.16 -8.49
C GLU A 77 -10.35 3.65 -8.73
N TRP A 78 -11.42 4.33 -8.38
CA TRP A 78 -11.50 5.76 -8.61
C TRP A 78 -10.34 6.46 -7.90
N LYS A 79 -9.49 7.08 -8.68
CA LYS A 79 -8.34 7.85 -8.23
C LYS A 79 -7.31 7.04 -7.45
N GLY A 80 -7.25 5.76 -7.69
CA GLY A 80 -6.25 4.99 -6.98
C GLY A 80 -6.25 3.52 -7.33
N VAL A 81 -5.79 2.74 -6.37
CA VAL A 81 -5.67 1.30 -6.53
C VAL A 81 -6.11 0.65 -5.23
N CYS A 82 -6.75 -0.48 -5.35
CA CYS A 82 -7.13 -1.31 -4.22
C CYS A 82 -6.32 -2.60 -4.29
N LEU A 83 -5.67 -2.96 -3.20
CA LEU A 83 -4.86 -4.17 -3.14
C LEU A 83 -5.34 -5.05 -2.00
N ASP A 84 -5.67 -6.29 -2.35
CA ASP A 84 -5.94 -7.33 -1.35
C ASP A 84 -4.67 -8.16 -1.25
N TYR A 85 -4.14 -8.28 -0.06
CA TYR A 85 -2.89 -8.99 0.12
C TYR A 85 -2.82 -9.55 1.53
N ARG A 86 -1.76 -10.30 1.79
CA ARG A 86 -1.49 -10.83 3.13
C ARG A 86 -0.58 -9.89 3.86
N GLU A 87 -0.99 -9.44 5.04
CA GLU A 87 -0.23 -8.50 5.82
C GLU A 87 1.00 -9.17 6.42
N HIS A 88 1.79 -8.39 7.17
CA HIS A 88 3.04 -8.89 7.75
C HIS A 88 2.84 -10.12 8.62
N ASP A 89 1.64 -10.31 9.16
CA ASP A 89 1.32 -11.47 9.98
C ASP A 89 0.58 -12.56 9.19
N GLY A 90 0.46 -12.38 7.88
CA GLY A 90 -0.19 -13.36 7.02
C GLY A 90 -1.70 -13.23 6.92
N LYS A 91 -2.30 -12.27 7.62
CA LYS A 91 -3.75 -12.10 7.57
C LYS A 91 -4.17 -11.33 6.33
N PRO A 92 -5.31 -11.68 5.75
CA PRO A 92 -5.77 -10.95 4.56
C PRO A 92 -6.24 -9.55 4.94
N VAL A 93 -5.80 -8.58 4.17
CA VAL A 93 -6.19 -7.18 4.38
C VAL A 93 -6.41 -6.53 3.03
N ARG A 94 -7.12 -5.43 3.05
CA ARG A 94 -7.36 -4.61 1.86
C ARG A 94 -6.83 -3.22 2.13
N THR A 95 -6.01 -2.72 1.21
CA THR A 95 -5.46 -1.38 1.32
C THR A 95 -5.86 -0.57 0.10
N HIS A 96 -6.33 0.64 0.33
CA HIS A 96 -6.66 1.57 -0.73
C HIS A 96 -5.53 2.58 -0.83
N PHE A 97 -5.07 2.79 -2.06
CA PHE A 97 -3.96 3.69 -2.34
C PHE A 97 -4.46 4.92 -3.09
N ARG A 98 -4.01 6.09 -2.67
CA ARG A 98 -4.21 7.33 -3.40
C ARG A 98 -2.86 7.92 -3.72
N PHE A 99 -2.75 8.62 -4.83
CA PHE A 99 -1.46 9.09 -5.33
C PHE A 99 -1.47 10.59 -5.47
N SER A 100 -0.28 11.19 -5.31
CA SER A 100 -0.09 12.59 -5.58
C SER A 100 0.07 12.79 -7.09
N ALA A 101 0.02 14.06 -7.52
CA ALA A 101 0.21 14.37 -8.92
C ALA A 101 1.60 13.98 -9.40
N ALA A 102 2.55 13.88 -8.48
CA ALA A 102 3.92 13.49 -8.84
C ALA A 102 4.08 11.97 -8.96
N GLY A 103 3.03 11.21 -8.73
CA GLY A 103 3.13 9.76 -8.85
C GLY A 103 3.64 9.07 -7.60
N LYS A 104 3.55 9.73 -6.46
CA LYS A 104 3.93 9.14 -5.19
C LYS A 104 2.69 8.74 -4.42
N ILE A 105 2.83 7.78 -3.52
CA ILE A 105 1.71 7.36 -2.69
C ILE A 105 1.42 8.48 -1.69
N LEU A 106 0.21 9.01 -1.76
CA LEU A 106 -0.17 10.11 -0.89
C LEU A 106 -0.94 9.62 0.32
N HIS A 107 -1.69 8.54 0.19
CA HIS A 107 -2.50 8.05 1.30
C HIS A 107 -2.73 6.57 1.12
N THR A 108 -2.61 5.81 2.19
CA THR A 108 -3.03 4.43 2.23
C THR A 108 -3.95 4.24 3.41
N ALA A 109 -5.00 3.44 3.20
CA ALA A 109 -5.94 3.11 4.25
C ALA A 109 -6.14 1.60 4.23
N CYS A 110 -5.83 0.96 5.33
CA CYS A 110 -5.86 -0.49 5.46
C CYS A 110 -7.07 -0.91 6.29
N GLY A 111 -7.69 -2.00 5.89
CA GLY A 111 -8.79 -2.58 6.64
C GLY A 111 -8.92 -4.05 6.33
N PRO A 112 -9.83 -4.72 6.99
CA PRO A 112 -10.04 -6.14 6.68
C PRO A 112 -10.64 -6.28 5.30
N VAL A 113 -10.38 -7.41 4.66
CA VAL A 113 -11.05 -7.72 3.42
C VAL A 113 -12.53 -7.93 3.75
N SER A 114 -13.37 -7.16 3.06
CA SER A 114 -14.79 -7.17 3.35
C SER A 114 -15.50 -8.08 2.36
N ASP A 115 -16.26 -9.02 2.89
CA ASP A 115 -17.11 -9.84 2.05
C ASP A 115 -18.45 -9.21 1.81
N ASP A 116 -18.73 -8.12 2.50
CA ASP A 116 -20.04 -7.51 2.38
C ASP A 116 -20.37 -7.12 0.97
N GLY A 117 -19.39 -6.54 0.29
CA GLY A 117 -19.61 -6.14 -1.07
C GLY A 117 -19.96 -7.31 -1.96
N ASN A 118 -19.30 -8.42 -1.72
CA ASN A 118 -19.56 -9.62 -2.51
C ASN A 118 -20.96 -10.15 -2.27
N ARG A 119 -21.34 -10.17 -1.03
CA ARG A 119 -22.65 -10.70 -0.71
C ARG A 119 -23.74 -9.81 -1.24
N ARG A 120 -23.52 -8.53 -1.20
CA ARG A 120 -24.52 -7.62 -1.71
C ARG A 120 -24.65 -7.69 -3.20
N ALA A 121 -23.61 -8.10 -3.85
CA ALA A 121 -23.69 -8.26 -5.29
C ALA A 121 -24.63 -9.37 -5.67
N ALA A 122 -24.91 -10.22 -4.74
CA ALA A 122 -25.83 -11.32 -5.01
C ALA A 122 -27.26 -10.87 -4.98
#